data_b7851f839249d989f4a0a5902c03ac7f
#
_entry.id   b7851f839249d989f4a0a5902c03ac7f
#
_cell.length_a   1.000
_cell.length_b   1.000
_cell.length_c   1.000
_cell.angle_alpha   90.00
_cell.angle_beta   90.00
_cell.angle_gamma   90.00
#
_symmetry.space_group_name_H-M   'P 1'
#
loop_
_entity.id
_entity.type
_entity.pdbx_description
1 polymer ?
#
loop_
_entity_poly.entity_id
_entity_poly.type
_entity_poly.pdbx_seq_one_letter_code
_entity_poly.pdbx_strand_id
1 'polypeptide(L)'
;MIAVAIVVGASISLNYVRLNNGTFSPQPANSTEVAPAQNNVSNNTNTDGIGSANNGGAEGTFTVLPSENLPEISDAGLKVEKVIEGLDLPTSMTFIGPDDILILEKKNGMVRLVSNGVLQEEPVLETTVESDSERGMLGVAVQDNGNGTRTIFLYCTQSSDDEVRNRIYKYNMDKYGNLTGETLVLDLPGEPGPNHDGGKLAIGPDGMLYAVIGDLNRNGVLQNFAGAGEPDDTSVILRVDVNGNAAADNPMPGNMSKYYAYGIRNSFGIDFDPLTGVLWDTENGPTGYDEINVVKPGLNSGWEQIMGPIERSEKTVDDLVQFEGSHYSDPVFSWSEAHGITDIEFLNSTKLGGTYAYNIFVGDFNNGNLYYFTVNETRDGLALVGSGLEDLVADDSDETDAVTFGTGFGAISDIETGPDGYLYVLTYTGDLYRIVPAQ
;
A
#
# COMPACT_ATOMS: atom_id res chain seq x y z
N MET A 1 -16.53 -30.03 -30.14
CA MET A 1 -16.92 -29.09 -29.06
C MET A 1 -16.04 -29.42 -27.88
N ILE A 2 -14.98 -28.66 -27.71
CA ILE A 2 -14.09 -28.79 -26.56
C ILE A 2 -14.50 -27.61 -25.67
N ALA A 3 -15.02 -27.90 -24.48
CA ALA A 3 -15.32 -26.92 -23.49
C ALA A 3 -14.00 -26.54 -22.81
N VAL A 4 -13.55 -25.30 -23.02
CA VAL A 4 -12.46 -24.69 -22.25
C VAL A 4 -13.11 -24.13 -21.00
N ALA A 5 -12.83 -24.73 -19.85
CA ALA A 5 -13.15 -24.14 -18.56
C ALA A 5 -12.19 -22.97 -18.33
N ILE A 6 -12.71 -21.75 -18.36
CA ILE A 6 -11.98 -20.55 -17.96
C ILE A 6 -12.07 -20.50 -16.45
N VAL A 7 -10.95 -20.72 -15.77
CA VAL A 7 -10.79 -20.45 -14.34
C VAL A 7 -10.69 -18.92 -14.22
N VAL A 8 -11.71 -18.31 -13.64
CA VAL A 8 -11.76 -16.87 -13.36
C VAL A 8 -11.00 -16.64 -12.05
N GLY A 9 -9.71 -16.43 -12.12
CA GLY A 9 -8.99 -15.65 -11.12
C GLY A 9 -9.48 -14.21 -11.22
N ALA A 10 -9.55 -13.46 -10.11
CA ALA A 10 -10.15 -12.14 -10.01
C ALA A 10 -9.96 -11.32 -11.30
N SER A 11 -10.94 -11.39 -12.18
CA SER A 11 -10.91 -10.70 -13.45
C SER A 11 -11.38 -9.29 -13.21
N ILE A 12 -10.49 -8.33 -13.31
CA ILE A 12 -10.83 -6.92 -13.47
C ILE A 12 -11.75 -6.84 -14.71
N SER A 13 -13.06 -6.70 -14.48
CA SER A 13 -14.02 -6.45 -15.55
C SER A 13 -13.87 -5.00 -15.99
N LEU A 14 -12.94 -4.76 -16.92
CA LEU A 14 -12.86 -3.49 -17.64
C LEU A 14 -14.12 -3.34 -18.51
N ASN A 15 -15.08 -2.58 -18.03
CA ASN A 15 -16.18 -2.09 -18.83
C ASN A 15 -15.65 -1.07 -19.85
N TYR A 16 -15.29 -1.54 -21.05
CA TYR A 16 -14.99 -0.67 -22.18
C TYR A 16 -16.24 0.06 -22.63
N VAL A 17 -16.35 1.36 -22.30
CA VAL A 17 -17.26 2.26 -23.01
C VAL A 17 -16.71 2.46 -24.41
N ARG A 18 -17.44 1.97 -25.38
CA ARG A 18 -17.16 2.18 -26.80
C ARG A 18 -17.33 3.65 -27.15
N LEU A 19 -16.24 4.40 -27.27
CA LEU A 19 -16.24 5.71 -27.89
C LEU A 19 -16.13 5.56 -29.41
N ASN A 20 -17.05 6.21 -30.10
CA ASN A 20 -17.17 6.23 -31.56
C ASN A 20 -15.95 6.89 -32.22
N ASN A 21 -15.43 6.24 -33.27
CA ASN A 21 -14.38 6.73 -34.15
C ASN A 21 -14.74 8.10 -34.76
N GLY A 22 -13.97 9.12 -34.40
CA GLY A 22 -13.87 10.38 -35.09
C GLY A 22 -12.42 10.64 -35.49
N THR A 23 -12.14 10.63 -36.77
CA THR A 23 -10.84 10.93 -37.37
C THR A 23 -10.56 12.44 -37.22
N PHE A 24 -9.44 12.80 -36.61
CA PHE A 24 -8.90 14.16 -36.60
C PHE A 24 -7.58 14.21 -37.37
N SER A 25 -7.54 15.14 -38.34
CA SER A 25 -6.32 15.57 -39.06
C SER A 25 -5.61 16.67 -38.25
N PRO A 26 -4.29 16.73 -38.25
CA PRO A 26 -3.57 17.76 -37.52
C PRO A 26 -3.51 19.08 -38.32
N GLN A 27 -3.71 20.22 -37.64
CA GLN A 27 -3.38 21.53 -38.15
C GLN A 27 -2.13 22.10 -37.40
N PRO A 28 -1.31 22.93 -38.06
CA PRO A 28 -0.01 23.34 -37.54
C PRO A 28 -0.09 24.49 -36.52
N ALA A 29 0.82 24.46 -35.57
CA ALA A 29 0.97 25.43 -34.48
C ALA A 29 1.52 26.78 -34.98
N ASN A 30 0.87 27.85 -34.52
CA ASN A 30 1.39 29.21 -34.63
C ASN A 30 2.23 29.57 -33.40
N SER A 31 3.46 29.97 -33.65
CA SER A 31 4.40 30.52 -32.64
C SER A 31 4.07 31.96 -32.33
N THR A 32 3.94 32.30 -31.05
CA THR A 32 4.04 33.70 -30.55
C THR A 32 5.03 33.75 -29.39
N GLU A 33 6.07 34.53 -29.62
CA GLU A 33 7.07 34.96 -28.63
C GLU A 33 6.43 35.80 -27.52
N VAL A 34 6.83 35.53 -26.27
CA VAL A 34 6.56 36.42 -25.13
C VAL A 34 7.87 36.73 -24.42
N ALA A 35 8.13 38.01 -24.25
CA ALA A 35 9.32 38.62 -23.65
C ALA A 35 9.35 38.49 -22.11
N PRO A 36 10.53 38.63 -21.45
CA PRO A 36 10.71 38.35 -20.03
C PRO A 36 10.25 39.48 -19.12
N ALA A 37 9.60 39.13 -18.03
CA ALA A 37 9.19 40.05 -16.96
C ALA A 37 10.24 40.17 -15.87
N GLN A 38 10.45 41.38 -15.40
CA GLN A 38 11.47 41.82 -14.46
C GLN A 38 11.13 41.50 -13.00
N ASN A 39 12.14 41.10 -12.26
CA ASN A 39 12.13 40.93 -10.80
C ASN A 39 12.02 42.27 -10.06
N ASN A 40 11.12 42.34 -9.09
CA ASN A 40 11.17 43.35 -8.03
C ASN A 40 11.36 42.65 -6.67
N VAL A 41 12.53 42.86 -6.10
CA VAL A 41 12.88 42.48 -4.72
C VAL A 41 12.40 43.60 -3.78
N SER A 42 11.63 43.24 -2.77
CA SER A 42 11.32 44.13 -1.64
C SER A 42 11.76 43.44 -0.34
N ASN A 43 12.82 43.97 0.26
CA ASN A 43 13.30 43.65 1.61
C ASN A 43 12.33 44.24 2.66
N ASN A 44 11.92 43.43 3.64
CA ASN A 44 11.49 43.97 4.91
C ASN A 44 12.02 43.12 6.07
N THR A 45 12.95 43.69 6.81
CA THR A 45 13.46 43.23 8.10
C THR A 45 12.49 43.67 9.21
N ASN A 46 12.10 42.78 10.12
CA ASN A 46 11.83 43.16 11.51
C ASN A 46 12.07 41.98 12.48
N THR A 47 12.75 42.33 13.54
CA THR A 47 13.29 41.54 14.63
C THR A 47 12.28 41.40 15.77
N ASP A 48 12.48 40.29 16.54
CA ASP A 48 12.21 40.09 17.97
C ASP A 48 10.81 39.67 18.44
N GLY A 49 10.76 38.50 19.06
CA GLY A 49 9.72 38.07 19.98
C GLY A 49 9.82 36.60 20.35
N ILE A 50 10.55 36.30 21.45
CA ILE A 50 10.57 34.97 22.09
C ILE A 50 9.18 34.66 22.66
N GLY A 51 8.56 33.57 22.22
CA GLY A 51 7.26 33.10 22.71
C GLY A 51 7.05 31.61 22.48
N SER A 52 7.09 30.88 23.57
CA SER A 52 6.40 29.60 23.88
C SER A 52 6.13 28.64 22.72
N ALA A 53 6.76 27.47 22.74
CA ALA A 53 6.47 26.32 21.88
C ALA A 53 5.03 25.83 22.10
N ASN A 54 4.15 26.14 21.17
CA ASN A 54 2.91 25.43 20.94
C ASN A 54 3.22 24.36 19.89
N ASN A 55 3.02 23.09 20.24
CA ASN A 55 2.93 21.98 19.29
C ASN A 55 1.63 22.11 18.49
N GLY A 56 1.59 23.02 17.54
CA GLY A 56 0.62 23.08 16.48
C GLY A 56 1.24 22.40 15.27
N GLY A 57 0.80 21.21 14.91
CA GLY A 57 1.07 20.65 13.59
C GLY A 57 0.72 21.70 12.55
N ALA A 58 1.59 21.90 11.56
CA ALA A 58 1.31 22.80 10.45
C ALA A 58 0.02 22.31 9.78
N GLU A 59 -0.99 23.18 9.69
CA GLU A 59 -2.17 22.89 8.88
C GLU A 59 -1.72 22.76 7.42
N GLY A 60 -1.99 21.58 6.81
CA GLY A 60 -1.62 21.30 5.44
C GLY A 60 -2.23 22.32 4.47
N THR A 61 -1.47 22.71 3.46
CA THR A 61 -1.85 23.76 2.49
C THR A 61 -2.57 23.22 1.26
N PHE A 62 -3.03 21.96 1.28
CA PHE A 62 -3.79 21.38 0.17
C PHE A 62 -5.03 22.20 -0.18
N THR A 63 -5.16 22.50 -1.46
CA THR A 63 -6.37 23.13 -1.98
C THR A 63 -7.44 22.07 -2.18
N VAL A 64 -8.62 22.27 -1.58
CA VAL A 64 -9.77 21.40 -1.82
C VAL A 64 -10.28 21.63 -3.24
N LEU A 65 -10.31 20.54 -4.03
CA LEU A 65 -10.81 20.57 -5.40
C LEU A 65 -12.33 20.42 -5.43
N PRO A 66 -13.02 21.12 -6.35
CA PRO A 66 -14.45 20.92 -6.55
C PRO A 66 -14.73 19.49 -7.01
N SER A 67 -15.68 18.81 -6.38
CA SER A 67 -16.16 17.51 -6.83
C SER A 67 -17.66 17.40 -6.64
N GLU A 68 -18.37 16.91 -7.66
CA GLU A 68 -19.82 16.69 -7.59
C GLU A 68 -20.17 15.37 -6.90
N ASN A 69 -19.23 14.40 -6.89
CA ASN A 69 -19.40 13.07 -6.34
C ASN A 69 -18.20 12.76 -5.42
N LEU A 70 -18.30 13.14 -4.17
CA LEU A 70 -17.33 12.74 -3.15
C LEU A 70 -17.73 11.39 -2.55
N PRO A 71 -16.77 10.58 -2.10
CA PRO A 71 -17.05 9.41 -1.26
C PRO A 71 -17.89 9.79 -0.04
N GLU A 72 -18.76 8.87 0.37
CA GLU A 72 -19.58 9.02 1.57
C GLU A 72 -18.94 8.28 2.73
N ILE A 73 -18.97 8.84 3.94
CA ILE A 73 -18.50 8.22 5.17
C ILE A 73 -19.60 8.19 6.22
N SER A 74 -19.60 7.16 7.08
CA SER A 74 -20.65 6.89 8.04
C SER A 74 -20.70 7.90 9.20
N ASP A 75 -19.58 8.56 9.53
CA ASP A 75 -19.51 9.55 10.60
C ASP A 75 -19.80 10.97 10.09
N ALA A 76 -20.97 11.52 10.46
CA ALA A 76 -21.36 12.88 10.11
C ALA A 76 -20.47 13.98 10.75
N GLY A 77 -19.64 13.66 11.71
CA GLY A 77 -18.62 14.54 12.30
C GLY A 77 -17.38 14.71 11.43
N LEU A 78 -17.26 13.92 10.36
CA LEU A 78 -16.16 13.94 9.41
C LEU A 78 -16.66 14.22 8.00
N LYS A 79 -15.76 14.59 7.09
CA LYS A 79 -16.03 14.79 5.66
C LYS A 79 -14.84 14.37 4.82
N VAL A 80 -15.10 14.05 3.56
CA VAL A 80 -14.08 13.78 2.55
C VAL A 80 -13.82 15.04 1.73
N GLU A 81 -12.55 15.30 1.45
CA GLU A 81 -12.08 16.36 0.56
C GLU A 81 -11.23 15.73 -0.54
N LYS A 82 -11.47 16.08 -1.81
CA LYS A 82 -10.55 15.75 -2.91
C LYS A 82 -9.43 16.78 -2.90
N VAL A 83 -8.16 16.31 -2.89
CA VAL A 83 -6.99 17.20 -2.80
C VAL A 83 -6.06 17.11 -4.01
N ILE A 84 -6.00 15.96 -4.71
CA ILE A 84 -5.29 15.79 -5.98
C ILE A 84 -6.19 15.01 -6.93
N GLU A 85 -6.03 15.27 -8.23
CA GLU A 85 -6.64 14.51 -9.32
C GLU A 85 -5.70 14.42 -10.53
N GLY A 86 -6.00 13.51 -11.47
CA GLY A 86 -5.28 13.40 -12.74
C GLY A 86 -4.01 12.56 -12.70
N LEU A 87 -3.85 11.71 -11.69
CA LEU A 87 -2.81 10.68 -11.66
C LEU A 87 -3.17 9.52 -12.60
N ASP A 88 -2.16 8.84 -13.15
CA ASP A 88 -2.37 7.69 -14.06
C ASP A 88 -2.13 6.36 -13.35
N LEU A 89 -3.22 5.72 -12.90
CA LEU A 89 -3.23 4.41 -12.23
C LEU A 89 -2.24 4.37 -11.04
N PRO A 90 -2.36 5.24 -10.05
CA PRO A 90 -1.44 5.28 -8.93
C PRO A 90 -1.59 4.07 -8.01
N THR A 91 -0.45 3.59 -7.49
CA THR A 91 -0.38 2.38 -6.66
C THR A 91 -0.01 2.65 -5.21
N SER A 92 0.92 3.57 -4.97
CA SER A 92 1.43 3.81 -3.62
C SER A 92 1.88 5.27 -3.47
N MET A 93 1.81 5.78 -2.26
CA MET A 93 2.25 7.14 -1.91
C MET A 93 3.07 7.12 -0.63
N THR A 94 3.84 8.17 -0.40
CA THR A 94 4.47 8.43 0.89
C THR A 94 4.72 9.91 1.09
N PHE A 95 4.54 10.39 2.31
CA PHE A 95 4.82 11.78 2.66
C PHE A 95 6.34 12.01 2.82
N ILE A 96 6.83 13.06 2.17
CA ILE A 96 8.21 13.53 2.29
C ILE A 96 8.30 14.93 2.91
N GLY A 97 7.17 15.49 3.28
CA GLY A 97 7.04 16.80 3.92
C GLY A 97 5.60 17.03 4.34
N PRO A 98 5.29 18.15 5.02
CA PRO A 98 3.93 18.43 5.47
C PRO A 98 2.89 18.44 4.34
N ASP A 99 3.27 18.93 3.15
CA ASP A 99 2.43 19.06 1.97
C ASP A 99 3.12 18.51 0.71
N ASP A 100 4.15 17.68 0.93
CA ASP A 100 4.95 17.08 -0.14
C ASP A 100 4.78 15.56 -0.10
N ILE A 101 4.35 14.98 -1.23
CA ILE A 101 4.07 13.54 -1.38
C ILE A 101 4.77 13.01 -2.62
N LEU A 102 5.38 11.83 -2.52
CA LEU A 102 5.72 11.00 -3.69
C LEU A 102 4.57 10.05 -3.97
N ILE A 103 4.16 9.95 -5.23
CA ILE A 103 3.10 9.06 -5.70
C ILE A 103 3.63 8.26 -6.90
N LEU A 104 3.43 6.96 -6.87
CA LEU A 104 3.84 6.06 -7.94
C LEU A 104 2.75 5.87 -8.96
N GLU A 105 3.08 5.95 -10.25
CA GLU A 105 2.18 5.60 -11.36
C GLU A 105 2.60 4.26 -11.96
N LYS A 106 1.68 3.30 -11.93
CA LYS A 106 1.94 1.87 -12.14
C LYS A 106 2.55 1.53 -13.50
N LYS A 107 1.90 2.01 -14.58
CA LYS A 107 2.20 1.54 -15.95
C LYS A 107 3.32 2.30 -16.62
N ASN A 108 3.42 3.57 -16.36
CA ASN A 108 4.41 4.45 -16.97
C ASN A 108 5.74 4.48 -16.20
N GLY A 109 5.77 3.88 -14.98
CA GLY A 109 6.98 3.83 -14.14
C GLY A 109 7.41 5.18 -13.61
N MET A 110 6.48 6.14 -13.50
CA MET A 110 6.75 7.48 -13.02
C MET A 110 6.62 7.58 -11.50
N VAL A 111 7.52 8.34 -10.90
CA VAL A 111 7.40 8.82 -9.52
C VAL A 111 7.00 10.29 -9.59
N ARG A 112 5.75 10.57 -9.24
CA ARG A 112 5.18 11.92 -9.26
C ARG A 112 5.46 12.62 -7.94
N LEU A 113 5.65 13.90 -8.00
CA LEU A 113 5.81 14.78 -6.83
C LEU A 113 4.59 15.68 -6.68
N VAL A 114 3.96 15.61 -5.51
CA VAL A 114 3.14 16.71 -5.02
C VAL A 114 4.03 17.59 -4.18
N SER A 115 4.08 18.87 -4.46
CA SER A 115 4.87 19.83 -3.67
C SER A 115 4.02 21.03 -3.27
N ASN A 116 4.01 21.34 -1.98
CA ASN A 116 3.14 22.35 -1.38
C ASN A 116 1.66 22.12 -1.76
N GLY A 117 1.21 20.87 -1.74
CA GLY A 117 -0.16 20.48 -2.07
C GLY A 117 -0.53 20.56 -3.56
N VAL A 118 0.45 20.71 -4.46
CA VAL A 118 0.22 20.82 -5.92
C VAL A 118 0.98 19.72 -6.64
N LEU A 119 0.26 18.94 -7.46
CA LEU A 119 0.87 17.94 -8.35
C LEU A 119 1.76 18.62 -9.38
N GLN A 120 3.04 18.25 -9.41
CA GLN A 120 4.01 18.79 -10.35
C GLN A 120 3.84 18.16 -11.73
N GLU A 121 4.06 18.96 -12.79
CA GLU A 121 3.91 18.52 -14.18
C GLU A 121 4.96 17.43 -14.53
N GLU A 122 6.22 17.66 -14.16
CA GLU A 122 7.32 16.74 -14.44
C GLU A 122 7.49 15.72 -13.31
N PRO A 123 7.67 14.42 -13.62
CA PRO A 123 8.00 13.41 -12.61
C PRO A 123 9.40 13.61 -12.06
N VAL A 124 9.65 13.19 -10.82
CA VAL A 124 11.01 13.21 -10.23
C VAL A 124 11.86 12.01 -10.64
N LEU A 125 11.22 10.97 -11.14
CA LEU A 125 11.86 9.78 -11.71
C LEU A 125 10.91 9.14 -12.73
N GLU A 126 11.51 8.60 -13.80
CA GLU A 126 10.84 7.71 -14.75
C GLU A 126 11.74 6.50 -14.98
N THR A 127 11.19 5.30 -14.88
CA THR A 127 11.89 4.05 -15.16
C THR A 127 11.02 3.10 -15.98
N THR A 128 11.67 2.26 -16.80
CA THR A 128 10.93 1.27 -17.57
C THR A 128 10.44 0.16 -16.64
N VAL A 129 9.16 -0.16 -16.74
CA VAL A 129 8.51 -1.23 -16.00
C VAL A 129 7.83 -2.24 -16.92
N GLU A 130 7.75 -3.48 -16.47
CA GLU A 130 6.81 -4.47 -16.99
C GLU A 130 5.50 -4.27 -16.23
N SER A 131 4.37 -4.08 -16.94
CA SER A 131 3.13 -3.62 -16.30
C SER A 131 1.89 -4.46 -16.63
N ASP A 132 2.10 -5.70 -17.06
CA ASP A 132 1.00 -6.64 -17.29
C ASP A 132 0.35 -7.07 -15.98
N SER A 133 -0.97 -7.04 -15.93
CA SER A 133 -1.80 -7.37 -14.75
C SER A 133 -1.40 -6.59 -13.48
N GLU A 134 -0.88 -7.24 -12.44
CA GLU A 134 -0.48 -6.60 -11.19
C GLU A 134 0.93 -6.00 -11.22
N ARG A 135 1.77 -6.38 -12.17
CA ARG A 135 3.13 -5.87 -12.38
C ARG A 135 3.16 -4.36 -12.63
N GLY A 136 4.28 -3.72 -12.30
CA GLY A 136 4.48 -2.28 -12.54
C GLY A 136 5.41 -1.61 -11.55
N MET A 137 5.23 -0.31 -11.39
CA MET A 137 5.76 0.47 -10.26
C MET A 137 4.78 0.30 -9.10
N LEU A 138 5.19 -0.36 -8.00
CA LEU A 138 4.24 -0.91 -7.03
C LEU A 138 4.32 -0.28 -5.65
N GLY A 139 5.51 -0.14 -5.07
CA GLY A 139 5.65 0.32 -3.70
C GLY A 139 6.73 1.34 -3.47
N VAL A 140 6.51 2.23 -2.51
CA VAL A 140 7.47 3.24 -2.06
C VAL A 140 7.57 3.22 -0.54
N ALA A 141 8.81 3.38 -0.04
CA ALA A 141 9.05 3.66 1.37
C ALA A 141 10.11 4.74 1.51
N VAL A 142 10.04 5.50 2.59
CA VAL A 142 10.98 6.59 2.88
C VAL A 142 11.65 6.38 4.22
N GLN A 143 12.97 6.56 4.25
CA GLN A 143 13.75 6.63 5.47
C GLN A 143 14.36 8.02 5.61
N ASP A 144 14.03 8.72 6.71
CA ASP A 144 14.67 10.00 7.04
C ASP A 144 16.06 9.75 7.62
N ASN A 145 17.08 10.35 7.02
CA ASN A 145 18.47 10.20 7.46
C ASN A 145 18.88 11.18 8.57
N GLY A 146 17.96 12.02 9.06
CA GLY A 146 18.18 12.97 10.16
C GLY A 146 19.06 14.19 9.84
N ASN A 147 19.49 14.32 8.57
CA ASN A 147 20.38 15.40 8.11
C ASN A 147 19.75 16.26 6.99
N GLY A 148 18.42 16.15 6.81
CA GLY A 148 17.69 16.81 5.73
C GLY A 148 17.79 16.10 4.38
N THR A 149 18.33 14.88 4.36
CA THR A 149 18.28 13.97 3.20
C THR A 149 17.42 12.76 3.55
N ARG A 150 16.95 12.06 2.52
CA ARG A 150 16.15 10.84 2.66
C ARG A 150 16.68 9.75 1.76
N THR A 151 16.46 8.51 2.16
CA THR A 151 16.59 7.33 1.29
C THR A 151 15.19 6.92 0.86
N ILE A 152 14.96 6.84 -0.44
CA ILE A 152 13.70 6.41 -1.04
C ILE A 152 13.90 5.01 -1.58
N PHE A 153 13.04 4.08 -1.20
CA PHE A 153 12.99 2.72 -1.73
C PHE A 153 11.81 2.62 -2.70
N LEU A 154 12.05 2.02 -3.86
CA LEU A 154 11.05 1.80 -4.90
C LEU A 154 11.01 0.33 -5.28
N TYR A 155 9.84 -0.28 -5.26
CA TYR A 155 9.59 -1.62 -5.76
C TYR A 155 8.97 -1.54 -7.14
N CYS A 156 9.58 -2.20 -8.12
CA CYS A 156 9.04 -2.25 -9.46
C CYS A 156 9.31 -3.61 -10.13
N THR A 157 8.41 -3.98 -11.05
CA THR A 157 8.62 -5.12 -11.93
C THR A 157 9.30 -4.66 -13.21
N GLN A 158 10.36 -5.34 -13.62
CA GLN A 158 11.13 -5.01 -14.82
C GLN A 158 11.40 -6.26 -15.65
N SER A 159 11.46 -6.08 -16.97
CA SER A 159 11.89 -7.12 -17.90
C SER A 159 13.28 -6.77 -18.44
N SER A 160 14.22 -7.71 -18.36
CA SER A 160 15.55 -7.60 -18.93
C SER A 160 16.04 -8.98 -19.38
N ASP A 161 16.66 -9.06 -20.57
CA ASP A 161 17.26 -10.30 -21.09
C ASP A 161 16.30 -11.52 -21.12
N ASP A 162 15.02 -11.28 -21.43
CA ASP A 162 13.92 -12.25 -21.44
C ASP A 162 13.51 -12.79 -20.05
N GLU A 163 13.98 -12.16 -18.95
CA GLU A 163 13.53 -12.46 -17.60
C GLU A 163 12.72 -11.32 -17.01
N VAL A 164 11.62 -11.64 -16.32
CA VAL A 164 10.85 -10.68 -15.52
C VAL A 164 11.27 -10.80 -14.08
N ARG A 165 11.60 -9.65 -13.46
CA ARG A 165 12.09 -9.58 -12.09
C ARG A 165 11.34 -8.51 -11.32
N ASN A 166 11.06 -8.78 -10.08
CA ASN A 166 10.63 -7.79 -9.10
C ASN A 166 11.85 -7.23 -8.38
N ARG A 167 12.07 -5.92 -8.47
CA ARG A 167 13.29 -5.28 -7.98
C ARG A 167 13.00 -4.17 -7.01
N ILE A 168 13.82 -4.09 -5.98
CA ILE A 168 13.80 -2.95 -5.05
C ILE A 168 15.06 -2.16 -5.26
N TYR A 169 14.89 -0.91 -5.64
CA TYR A 169 15.96 0.07 -5.74
C TYR A 169 15.90 1.07 -4.61
N LYS A 170 17.06 1.63 -4.22
CA LYS A 170 17.12 2.80 -3.36
C LYS A 170 17.74 3.98 -4.09
N TYR A 171 17.27 5.16 -3.71
CA TYR A 171 17.74 6.45 -4.20
C TYR A 171 18.03 7.38 -3.02
N ASN A 172 18.99 8.28 -3.18
CA ASN A 172 19.16 9.39 -2.26
C ASN A 172 18.30 10.55 -2.74
N MET A 173 17.44 11.07 -1.86
CA MET A 173 16.68 12.29 -2.11
C MET A 173 17.36 13.46 -1.39
N ASP A 174 17.70 14.49 -2.15
CA ASP A 174 18.22 15.73 -1.58
C ASP A 174 17.07 16.62 -1.04
N LYS A 175 17.44 17.71 -0.37
CA LYS A 175 16.46 18.66 0.18
C LYS A 175 15.63 19.42 -0.87
N TYR A 176 15.93 19.25 -2.16
CA TYR A 176 15.18 19.85 -3.27
C TYR A 176 14.24 18.84 -3.95
N GLY A 177 14.19 17.59 -3.47
CA GLY A 177 13.37 16.54 -4.05
C GLY A 177 14.01 15.75 -5.20
N ASN A 178 15.30 15.99 -5.53
CA ASN A 178 15.96 15.25 -6.59
C ASN A 178 16.36 13.85 -6.11
N LEU A 179 16.02 12.83 -6.90
CA LEU A 179 16.41 11.44 -6.70
C LEU A 179 17.72 11.14 -7.45
N THR A 180 18.71 10.61 -6.76
CA THR A 180 20.03 10.30 -7.32
C THR A 180 20.61 9.02 -6.71
N GLY A 181 21.62 8.44 -7.36
CA GLY A 181 22.40 7.33 -6.81
C GLY A 181 21.63 6.02 -6.76
N GLU A 182 20.90 5.69 -7.85
CA GLU A 182 20.22 4.41 -8.02
C GLU A 182 21.10 3.23 -7.60
N THR A 183 20.57 2.40 -6.72
CA THR A 183 21.27 1.20 -6.23
C THR A 183 20.26 0.08 -6.06
N LEU A 184 20.53 -1.06 -6.67
CA LEU A 184 19.73 -2.28 -6.50
C LEU A 184 19.91 -2.81 -5.07
N VAL A 185 18.79 -3.02 -4.36
CA VAL A 185 18.75 -3.55 -2.99
C VAL A 185 18.36 -5.02 -2.99
N LEU A 186 17.27 -5.37 -3.69
CA LEU A 186 16.81 -6.76 -3.86
C LEU A 186 16.45 -7.01 -5.33
N ASP A 187 16.79 -8.22 -5.81
CA ASP A 187 16.44 -8.75 -7.12
C ASP A 187 15.65 -10.04 -6.90
N LEU A 188 14.33 -9.95 -6.96
CA LEU A 188 13.39 -11.00 -6.59
C LEU A 188 12.79 -11.65 -7.85
N PRO A 189 12.25 -12.88 -7.75
CA PRO A 189 11.51 -13.48 -8.86
C PRO A 189 10.37 -12.59 -9.35
N GLY A 190 10.05 -12.64 -10.65
CA GLY A 190 8.91 -11.97 -11.26
C GLY A 190 8.06 -12.94 -12.09
N GLU A 191 8.42 -14.24 -12.08
CA GLU A 191 7.74 -15.29 -12.83
C GLU A 191 7.37 -16.48 -11.95
N PRO A 192 6.29 -17.20 -12.32
CA PRO A 192 5.50 -17.15 -13.56
C PRO A 192 4.57 -15.94 -13.66
N GLY A 193 4.05 -15.38 -12.57
CA GLY A 193 3.15 -14.22 -12.60
C GLY A 193 2.00 -14.36 -13.63
N PRO A 194 1.38 -13.26 -14.08
CA PRO A 194 1.67 -11.84 -13.76
C PRO A 194 0.89 -11.27 -12.58
N ASN A 195 0.33 -12.10 -11.72
CA ASN A 195 -0.39 -11.67 -10.51
C ASN A 195 0.38 -12.12 -9.26
N HIS A 196 -0.03 -11.56 -8.13
CA HIS A 196 0.53 -11.82 -6.82
C HIS A 196 1.98 -11.33 -6.70
N ASP A 197 2.26 -10.17 -7.29
CA ASP A 197 3.58 -9.54 -7.23
C ASP A 197 3.82 -8.84 -5.87
N GLY A 198 2.76 -8.57 -5.08
CA GLY A 198 2.85 -7.84 -3.83
C GLY A 198 3.29 -6.39 -4.07
N GLY A 199 4.43 -6.00 -3.49
CA GLY A 199 5.08 -4.72 -3.78
C GLY A 199 5.06 -3.71 -2.65
N LYS A 200 4.20 -3.83 -1.63
CA LYS A 200 4.19 -2.90 -0.50
C LYS A 200 5.52 -2.91 0.24
N LEU A 201 6.01 -1.73 0.58
CA LEU A 201 7.23 -1.49 1.33
C LEU A 201 6.92 -0.70 2.59
N ALA A 202 7.62 -1.01 3.69
CA ALA A 202 7.58 -0.21 4.92
C ALA A 202 8.95 -0.16 5.59
N ILE A 203 9.27 0.95 6.25
CA ILE A 203 10.41 1.03 7.16
C ILE A 203 9.90 0.77 8.57
N GLY A 204 10.36 -0.32 9.15
CA GLY A 204 9.97 -0.69 10.52
C GLY A 204 10.54 0.24 11.60
N PRO A 205 9.99 0.19 12.80
CA PRO A 205 10.51 0.96 13.95
C PRO A 205 11.95 0.58 14.33
N ASP A 206 12.43 -0.56 13.85
CA ASP A 206 13.80 -1.05 13.96
C ASP A 206 14.75 -0.49 12.88
N GLY A 207 14.23 0.30 11.94
CA GLY A 207 14.97 0.88 10.83
C GLY A 207 15.26 -0.10 9.69
N MET A 208 14.69 -1.30 9.70
CA MET A 208 14.79 -2.27 8.62
C MET A 208 13.75 -1.99 7.54
N LEU A 209 14.06 -2.42 6.31
CA LEU A 209 13.12 -2.43 5.20
C LEU A 209 12.33 -3.74 5.24
N TYR A 210 11.01 -3.63 5.24
CA TYR A 210 10.08 -4.74 5.05
C TYR A 210 9.49 -4.65 3.65
N ALA A 211 9.42 -5.79 2.98
CA ALA A 211 8.96 -5.88 1.60
C ALA A 211 8.11 -7.14 1.40
N VAL A 212 6.94 -6.96 0.78
CA VAL A 212 6.05 -8.07 0.46
C VAL A 212 6.26 -8.52 -0.97
N ILE A 213 6.31 -9.83 -1.19
CA ILE A 213 6.16 -10.47 -2.48
C ILE A 213 5.22 -11.66 -2.32
N GLY A 214 4.22 -11.77 -3.18
CA GLY A 214 3.26 -12.88 -3.18
C GLY A 214 3.79 -14.13 -3.87
N ASP A 215 2.91 -15.07 -4.14
CA ASP A 215 3.25 -16.40 -4.66
C ASP A 215 3.44 -16.44 -6.19
N LEU A 216 3.29 -15.33 -6.90
CA LEU A 216 3.45 -15.21 -8.34
C LEU A 216 2.61 -16.24 -9.13
N ASN A 217 1.37 -16.53 -8.70
CA ASN A 217 0.50 -17.57 -9.24
C ASN A 217 1.03 -19.01 -9.12
N ARG A 218 1.86 -19.29 -8.12
CA ARG A 218 2.42 -20.64 -7.87
C ARG A 218 1.58 -21.50 -6.93
N ASN A 219 0.46 -20.98 -6.42
CA ASN A 219 -0.42 -21.66 -5.48
C ASN A 219 0.32 -22.19 -4.24
N GLY A 220 1.15 -21.36 -3.61
CA GLY A 220 1.86 -21.68 -2.38
C GLY A 220 2.81 -22.90 -2.45
N VAL A 221 3.15 -23.35 -3.65
CA VAL A 221 3.85 -24.63 -3.86
C VAL A 221 5.21 -24.71 -3.17
N LEU A 222 5.90 -23.58 -3.02
CA LEU A 222 7.26 -23.59 -2.49
C LEU A 222 7.34 -23.58 -0.95
N GLN A 223 6.26 -23.23 -0.25
CA GLN A 223 6.30 -23.11 1.22
C GLN A 223 5.46 -24.16 1.93
N ASN A 224 4.19 -24.30 1.61
CA ASN A 224 3.28 -25.16 2.38
C ASN A 224 2.99 -26.54 1.74
N PHE A 225 3.83 -27.00 0.82
CA PHE A 225 3.76 -28.35 0.26
C PHE A 225 5.05 -29.12 0.56
N ALA A 226 4.94 -30.23 1.26
CA ALA A 226 6.09 -31.09 1.55
C ALA A 226 6.78 -31.56 0.26
N GLY A 227 8.07 -31.26 0.13
CA GLY A 227 8.88 -31.68 -1.02
C GLY A 227 8.69 -30.83 -2.29
N ALA A 228 8.09 -29.67 -2.19
CA ALA A 228 7.88 -28.77 -3.32
C ALA A 228 9.14 -28.07 -3.87
N GLY A 229 10.24 -28.11 -3.15
CA GLY A 229 11.50 -27.48 -3.54
C GLY A 229 12.03 -26.54 -2.45
N GLU A 230 13.12 -25.86 -2.78
CA GLU A 230 13.69 -24.84 -1.89
C GLU A 230 12.94 -23.52 -2.06
N PRO A 231 12.67 -22.79 -0.97
CA PRO A 231 12.13 -21.44 -1.02
C PRO A 231 13.01 -20.49 -1.86
N ASP A 232 12.39 -19.61 -2.64
CA ASP A 232 13.04 -18.77 -3.64
C ASP A 232 12.74 -17.26 -3.49
N ASP A 233 12.43 -16.82 -2.30
CA ASP A 233 12.05 -15.44 -1.97
C ASP A 233 10.66 -15.01 -2.54
N THR A 234 9.75 -15.95 -2.85
CA THR A 234 8.34 -15.68 -3.14
C THR A 234 7.43 -16.10 -1.99
N SER A 235 6.19 -15.56 -1.94
CA SER A 235 5.21 -15.90 -0.90
C SER A 235 5.67 -15.51 0.51
N VAL A 236 6.31 -14.33 0.63
CA VAL A 236 7.02 -13.92 1.87
C VAL A 236 6.87 -12.44 2.18
N ILE A 237 7.04 -12.10 3.45
CA ILE A 237 7.44 -10.77 3.90
C ILE A 237 8.93 -10.85 4.23
N LEU A 238 9.73 -10.07 3.52
CA LEU A 238 11.17 -9.95 3.74
C LEU A 238 11.46 -8.86 4.77
N ARG A 239 12.48 -9.04 5.61
CA ARG A 239 13.04 -8.02 6.50
C ARG A 239 14.55 -7.95 6.32
N VAL A 240 15.02 -6.83 5.79
CA VAL A 240 16.42 -6.61 5.41
C VAL A 240 16.91 -5.23 5.84
N ASP A 241 18.23 -5.07 5.93
CA ASP A 241 18.79 -3.74 6.10
C ASP A 241 18.64 -2.90 4.80
N VAL A 242 19.00 -1.63 4.87
CA VAL A 242 18.93 -0.69 3.73
C VAL A 242 19.81 -1.08 2.53
N ASN A 243 20.63 -2.13 2.63
CA ASN A 243 21.47 -2.66 1.57
C ASN A 243 21.01 -4.04 1.08
N GLY A 244 19.89 -4.56 1.59
CA GLY A 244 19.34 -5.86 1.22
C GLY A 244 19.92 -7.05 1.97
N ASN A 245 20.72 -6.82 3.02
CA ASN A 245 21.21 -7.91 3.86
C ASN A 245 20.15 -8.33 4.86
N ALA A 246 20.03 -9.64 5.11
CA ALA A 246 19.14 -10.15 6.13
C ALA A 246 19.44 -9.54 7.51
N ALA A 247 18.40 -9.18 8.25
CA ALA A 247 18.55 -8.76 9.63
C ALA A 247 19.05 -9.92 10.49
N ALA A 248 19.99 -9.66 11.39
CA ALA A 248 20.70 -10.72 12.12
C ALA A 248 19.79 -11.52 13.09
N ASP A 249 18.67 -10.95 13.47
CA ASP A 249 17.65 -11.50 14.37
C ASP A 249 16.39 -11.96 13.64
N ASN A 250 16.44 -12.14 12.32
CA ASN A 250 15.34 -12.75 11.58
C ASN A 250 15.08 -14.19 12.08
N PRO A 251 13.81 -14.62 12.08
CA PRO A 251 13.41 -15.86 12.74
C PRO A 251 13.94 -17.14 12.06
N MET A 252 14.18 -17.09 10.75
CA MET A 252 14.50 -18.27 9.97
C MET A 252 15.96 -18.30 9.51
N PRO A 253 16.63 -19.46 9.57
CA PRO A 253 18.05 -19.57 9.18
C PRO A 253 18.26 -19.89 7.69
N GLY A 254 19.50 -19.85 7.23
CA GLY A 254 19.92 -20.35 5.93
C GLY A 254 19.40 -19.56 4.75
N ASN A 255 18.83 -20.24 3.75
CA ASN A 255 18.28 -19.60 2.54
C ASN A 255 17.11 -18.67 2.84
N MET A 256 16.44 -18.89 3.97
CA MET A 256 15.30 -18.08 4.43
C MET A 256 15.70 -16.96 5.39
N SER A 257 16.98 -16.65 5.52
CA SER A 257 17.48 -15.67 6.49
C SER A 257 16.93 -14.25 6.30
N LYS A 258 16.37 -13.93 5.13
CA LYS A 258 15.68 -12.65 4.85
C LYS A 258 14.20 -12.68 5.26
N TYR A 259 13.62 -13.85 5.54
CA TYR A 259 12.19 -14.00 5.77
C TYR A 259 11.80 -13.55 7.17
N TYR A 260 10.79 -12.70 7.24
CA TYR A 260 10.10 -12.33 8.46
C TYR A 260 8.83 -13.16 8.64
N ALA A 261 8.10 -13.40 7.54
CA ALA A 261 6.94 -14.26 7.45
C ALA A 261 6.92 -14.97 6.09
N TYR A 262 6.12 -16.04 5.95
CA TYR A 262 5.95 -16.78 4.70
C TYR A 262 4.56 -17.41 4.61
N GLY A 263 4.29 -18.07 3.49
CA GLY A 263 2.97 -18.63 3.20
C GLY A 263 1.97 -17.54 2.81
N ILE A 264 2.44 -16.46 2.21
CA ILE A 264 1.66 -15.31 1.78
C ILE A 264 1.19 -15.53 0.34
N ARG A 265 -0.12 -15.43 0.08
CA ARG A 265 -0.64 -15.49 -1.28
C ARG A 265 -0.40 -14.20 -2.03
N ASN A 266 -1.02 -13.10 -1.59
CA ASN A 266 -0.93 -11.80 -2.22
C ASN A 266 -1.33 -10.71 -1.22
N SER A 267 -0.37 -9.99 -0.69
CA SER A 267 -0.56 -8.90 0.27
C SER A 267 -0.20 -7.57 -0.41
N PHE A 268 -1.09 -6.59 -0.30
CA PHE A 268 -0.89 -5.24 -0.83
C PHE A 268 -0.77 -4.19 0.27
N GLY A 269 -0.94 -4.57 1.52
CA GLY A 269 -0.86 -3.65 2.66
C GLY A 269 -0.06 -4.24 3.81
N ILE A 270 0.89 -3.47 4.30
CA ILE A 270 1.58 -3.72 5.57
C ILE A 270 1.75 -2.41 6.32
N ASP A 271 1.46 -2.42 7.62
CA ASP A 271 1.74 -1.28 8.48
C ASP A 271 2.10 -1.73 9.89
N PHE A 272 2.76 -0.86 10.62
CA PHE A 272 3.18 -1.09 12.00
C PHE A 272 2.23 -0.41 12.98
N ASP A 273 1.71 -1.17 13.92
CA ASP A 273 1.03 -0.60 15.07
C ASP A 273 1.95 0.44 15.78
N PRO A 274 1.59 1.73 15.78
CA PRO A 274 2.46 2.78 16.28
C PRO A 274 2.70 2.73 17.80
N LEU A 275 1.92 1.93 18.54
CA LEU A 275 2.05 1.80 19.98
C LEU A 275 2.88 0.59 20.40
N THR A 276 2.89 -0.47 19.60
CA THR A 276 3.59 -1.73 19.92
C THR A 276 4.76 -2.04 18.99
N GLY A 277 4.76 -1.47 17.78
CA GLY A 277 5.72 -1.79 16.72
C GLY A 277 5.49 -3.17 16.09
N VAL A 278 4.35 -3.81 16.32
CA VAL A 278 3.98 -5.09 15.69
C VAL A 278 3.50 -4.82 14.27
N LEU A 279 3.97 -5.61 13.33
CA LEU A 279 3.55 -5.56 11.93
C LEU A 279 2.17 -6.20 11.75
N TRP A 280 1.34 -5.59 10.93
CA TRP A 280 0.08 -6.16 10.45
C TRP A 280 0.08 -6.15 8.93
N ASP A 281 -0.67 -7.06 8.31
CA ASP A 281 -0.86 -7.08 6.87
C ASP A 281 -2.32 -7.35 6.47
N THR A 282 -2.60 -7.08 5.20
CA THR A 282 -3.80 -7.53 4.49
C THR A 282 -3.40 -8.58 3.47
N GLU A 283 -4.16 -9.66 3.35
CA GLU A 283 -3.88 -10.72 2.39
C GLU A 283 -5.13 -11.07 1.57
N ASN A 284 -4.98 -11.21 0.26
CA ASN A 284 -6.07 -11.52 -0.65
C ASN A 284 -6.21 -13.02 -0.88
N GLY A 285 -7.39 -13.55 -0.61
CA GLY A 285 -7.78 -14.93 -0.91
C GLY A 285 -8.05 -15.20 -2.39
N PRO A 286 -8.18 -16.48 -2.78
CA PRO A 286 -8.39 -16.84 -4.19
C PRO A 286 -9.81 -16.54 -4.69
N THR A 287 -10.81 -16.76 -3.89
CA THR A 287 -12.23 -16.50 -4.16
C THR A 287 -12.99 -16.11 -2.89
N GLY A 288 -12.34 -16.21 -1.76
CA GLY A 288 -12.85 -15.88 -0.44
C GLY A 288 -11.70 -15.86 0.55
N TYR A 289 -12.02 -15.39 1.74
CA TYR A 289 -11.09 -15.21 2.83
C TYR A 289 -9.97 -14.22 2.53
N ASP A 290 -10.34 -13.00 2.12
CA ASP A 290 -9.42 -11.89 2.34
C ASP A 290 -9.20 -11.72 3.85
N GLU A 291 -7.98 -11.40 4.26
CA GLU A 291 -7.56 -11.49 5.65
C GLU A 291 -6.87 -10.22 6.16
N ILE A 292 -7.03 -9.99 7.46
CA ILE A 292 -6.15 -9.11 8.24
C ILE A 292 -5.36 -9.99 9.20
N ASN A 293 -4.03 -9.88 9.18
CA ASN A 293 -3.14 -10.68 10.00
C ASN A 293 -2.28 -9.83 10.93
N VAL A 294 -2.01 -10.35 12.12
CA VAL A 294 -0.95 -9.87 13.02
C VAL A 294 0.33 -10.62 12.68
N VAL A 295 1.27 -9.94 12.05
CA VAL A 295 2.50 -10.56 11.55
C VAL A 295 3.59 -10.56 12.62
N LYS A 296 3.72 -11.67 13.34
CA LYS A 296 4.83 -11.90 14.26
C LYS A 296 6.02 -12.54 13.55
N PRO A 297 7.27 -12.36 14.04
CA PRO A 297 8.44 -13.00 13.44
C PRO A 297 8.24 -14.50 13.29
N GLY A 298 8.33 -15.03 12.07
CA GLY A 298 8.16 -16.46 11.80
C GLY A 298 6.72 -16.88 11.46
N LEU A 299 5.79 -15.94 11.25
CA LEU A 299 4.45 -16.29 10.82
C LEU A 299 4.48 -17.11 9.53
N ASN A 300 3.75 -18.22 9.52
CA ASN A 300 3.29 -18.93 8.34
C ASN A 300 1.81 -18.60 8.18
N SER A 301 1.43 -17.83 7.16
CA SER A 301 0.04 -17.44 6.90
C SER A 301 -0.84 -18.59 6.45
N GLY A 302 -0.23 -19.66 5.90
CA GLY A 302 -0.95 -20.92 5.59
C GLY A 302 -1.21 -21.20 4.13
N TRP A 303 -1.04 -20.22 3.24
CA TRP A 303 -1.31 -20.37 1.81
C TRP A 303 -0.47 -21.50 1.18
N GLU A 304 -1.03 -22.42 0.33
CA GLU A 304 -2.50 -22.46 -0.05
C GLU A 304 -3.27 -23.50 0.79
N GLN A 305 -2.64 -24.14 1.79
CA GLN A 305 -3.30 -25.20 2.56
C GLN A 305 -4.45 -24.68 3.42
N ILE A 306 -4.26 -23.48 3.99
CA ILE A 306 -5.24 -22.81 4.84
C ILE A 306 -5.39 -21.37 4.34
N MET A 307 -6.61 -20.93 4.20
CA MET A 307 -7.01 -19.55 3.93
C MET A 307 -8.28 -19.26 4.73
N GLY A 308 -8.32 -18.15 5.46
CA GLY A 308 -9.32 -17.91 6.49
C GLY A 308 -9.05 -18.67 7.79
N PRO A 309 -9.95 -18.60 8.77
CA PRO A 309 -9.81 -19.30 10.04
C PRO A 309 -9.69 -20.80 9.86
N ILE A 310 -8.75 -21.43 10.56
CA ILE A 310 -8.47 -22.87 10.46
C ILE A 310 -9.69 -23.73 10.78
N GLU A 311 -10.56 -23.27 11.66
CA GLU A 311 -11.79 -23.99 12.02
C GLU A 311 -12.81 -24.09 10.87
N ARG A 312 -12.68 -23.25 9.84
CA ARG A 312 -13.46 -23.28 8.61
C ARG A 312 -12.77 -24.04 7.47
N SER A 313 -11.57 -24.55 7.70
CA SER A 313 -10.80 -25.36 6.76
C SER A 313 -10.99 -26.85 7.01
N GLU A 314 -10.83 -27.68 5.95
CA GLU A 314 -10.68 -29.13 6.08
C GLU A 314 -9.24 -29.52 6.47
N LYS A 315 -8.33 -28.56 6.53
CA LYS A 315 -6.91 -28.70 6.84
C LYS A 315 -6.63 -28.40 8.31
N THR A 316 -5.47 -28.79 8.74
CA THR A 316 -4.96 -28.56 10.09
C THR A 316 -3.54 -28.01 10.03
N VAL A 317 -3.00 -27.53 11.15
CA VAL A 317 -1.61 -27.06 11.23
C VAL A 317 -0.60 -28.15 10.82
N ASP A 318 -0.96 -29.44 10.98
CA ASP A 318 -0.12 -30.57 10.58
C ASP A 318 -0.01 -30.73 9.05
N ASP A 319 -0.90 -30.10 8.26
CA ASP A 319 -0.84 -30.07 6.80
C ASP A 319 0.16 -29.00 6.29
N LEU A 320 0.57 -28.07 7.15
CA LEU A 320 1.50 -26.99 6.82
C LEU A 320 2.95 -27.45 6.94
N VAL A 321 3.82 -26.84 6.13
CA VAL A 321 5.26 -26.99 6.28
C VAL A 321 5.77 -25.96 7.29
N GLN A 322 6.18 -26.45 8.46
CA GLN A 322 6.76 -25.60 9.49
C GLN A 322 8.29 -25.59 9.37
N PHE A 323 8.87 -24.44 9.06
CA PHE A 323 10.31 -24.24 9.07
C PHE A 323 10.82 -23.95 10.50
N GLU A 324 12.11 -24.14 10.74
CA GLU A 324 12.73 -23.78 12.02
C GLU A 324 12.51 -22.27 12.30
N GLY A 325 11.97 -21.95 13.48
CA GLY A 325 11.66 -20.59 13.89
C GLY A 325 10.28 -20.07 13.42
N SER A 326 9.48 -20.91 12.75
CA SER A 326 8.15 -20.52 12.30
C SER A 326 7.01 -20.99 13.18
N HIS A 327 5.85 -20.40 13.01
CA HIS A 327 4.58 -20.76 13.63
C HIS A 327 3.41 -20.34 12.73
N TYR A 328 2.28 -21.05 12.81
CA TYR A 328 1.02 -20.62 12.21
C TYR A 328 0.19 -19.80 13.21
N SER A 329 -0.54 -18.83 12.71
CA SER A 329 -1.60 -18.14 13.43
C SER A 329 -2.77 -17.90 12.50
N ASP A 330 -4.00 -18.02 13.02
CA ASP A 330 -5.19 -17.61 12.29
C ASP A 330 -5.19 -16.09 12.04
N PRO A 331 -5.85 -15.63 10.96
CA PRO A 331 -6.14 -14.21 10.78
C PRO A 331 -6.96 -13.64 11.95
N VAL A 332 -6.79 -12.36 12.20
CA VAL A 332 -7.57 -11.64 13.23
C VAL A 332 -8.91 -11.15 12.70
N PHE A 333 -9.08 -11.18 11.38
CA PHE A 333 -10.34 -10.95 10.69
C PHE A 333 -10.27 -11.50 9.26
N SER A 334 -11.43 -11.94 8.74
CA SER A 334 -11.55 -12.36 7.35
C SER A 334 -12.89 -11.95 6.77
N TRP A 335 -12.93 -11.78 5.45
CA TRP A 335 -14.15 -11.71 4.66
C TRP A 335 -14.33 -13.04 3.93
N SER A 336 -15.48 -13.72 4.11
CA SER A 336 -15.73 -15.00 3.46
C SER A 336 -15.85 -14.88 1.92
N GLU A 337 -16.24 -13.72 1.42
CA GLU A 337 -16.17 -13.34 0.00
C GLU A 337 -14.99 -12.42 -0.24
N ALA A 338 -14.25 -12.61 -1.35
CA ALA A 338 -13.10 -11.78 -1.68
C ALA A 338 -13.52 -10.37 -2.12
N HIS A 339 -13.07 -9.36 -1.43
CA HIS A 339 -13.27 -7.93 -1.71
C HIS A 339 -12.10 -7.31 -2.48
N GLY A 340 -10.94 -7.98 -2.51
CA GLY A 340 -9.71 -7.43 -3.06
C GLY A 340 -9.18 -6.33 -2.16
N ILE A 341 -8.99 -6.65 -0.89
CA ILE A 341 -8.45 -5.68 0.08
C ILE A 341 -7.03 -5.27 -0.33
N THR A 342 -6.73 -4.00 -0.10
CA THR A 342 -5.45 -3.41 -0.50
C THR A 342 -4.65 -3.00 0.71
N ASP A 343 -4.60 -1.73 1.02
CA ASP A 343 -3.74 -1.23 2.07
C ASP A 343 -4.38 -1.31 3.46
N ILE A 344 -3.53 -1.32 4.47
CA ILE A 344 -3.85 -1.22 5.89
C ILE A 344 -3.05 -0.07 6.48
N GLU A 345 -3.70 0.81 7.24
CA GLU A 345 -3.08 1.97 7.87
C GLU A 345 -3.56 2.12 9.31
N PHE A 346 -2.64 2.22 10.25
CA PHE A 346 -2.92 2.67 11.61
C PHE A 346 -2.99 4.19 11.65
N LEU A 347 -4.14 4.78 11.96
CA LEU A 347 -4.25 6.23 12.13
C LEU A 347 -3.39 6.70 13.30
N ASN A 348 -2.13 7.01 13.05
CA ASN A 348 -1.18 7.49 14.06
C ASN A 348 -1.44 8.97 14.44
N SER A 349 -2.69 9.29 14.76
CA SER A 349 -3.15 10.65 15.04
C SER A 349 -4.43 10.67 15.87
N THR A 350 -4.66 11.77 16.56
CA THR A 350 -5.91 12.08 17.26
C THR A 350 -6.78 13.12 16.54
N LYS A 351 -6.39 13.56 15.35
CA LYS A 351 -7.05 14.65 14.59
C LYS A 351 -8.47 14.33 14.13
N LEU A 352 -8.76 13.06 13.85
CA LEU A 352 -10.11 12.61 13.50
C LEU A 352 -10.97 12.26 14.73
N GLY A 353 -10.43 12.44 15.94
CA GLY A 353 -11.07 12.11 17.21
C GLY A 353 -10.46 10.88 17.90
N GLY A 354 -10.71 10.76 19.20
CA GLY A 354 -10.14 9.68 20.01
C GLY A 354 -10.63 8.27 19.63
N THR A 355 -11.81 8.16 19.00
CA THR A 355 -12.37 6.90 18.54
C THR A 355 -11.50 6.25 17.46
N TYR A 356 -10.94 7.05 16.57
CA TYR A 356 -10.17 6.58 15.42
C TYR A 356 -8.67 6.45 15.69
N ALA A 357 -8.18 7.17 16.72
CA ALA A 357 -6.75 7.24 17.03
C ALA A 357 -6.15 5.86 17.30
N TYR A 358 -5.05 5.56 16.62
CA TYR A 358 -4.28 4.31 16.75
C TYR A 358 -5.07 3.03 16.41
N ASN A 359 -6.13 3.17 15.64
CA ASN A 359 -6.96 2.09 15.10
C ASN A 359 -6.75 1.97 13.59
N ILE A 360 -7.30 0.93 12.98
CA ILE A 360 -6.97 0.47 11.63
C ILE A 360 -8.02 0.93 10.63
N PHE A 361 -7.56 1.41 9.48
CA PHE A 361 -8.33 1.55 8.25
C PHE A 361 -7.80 0.57 7.21
N VAL A 362 -8.72 -0.04 6.43
CA VAL A 362 -8.39 -0.98 5.34
C VAL A 362 -9.17 -0.57 4.10
N GLY A 363 -8.49 -0.50 2.97
CA GLY A 363 -9.10 -0.20 1.68
C GLY A 363 -9.43 -1.45 0.88
N ASP A 364 -10.44 -1.37 -0.01
CA ASP A 364 -10.66 -2.38 -1.01
C ASP A 364 -10.60 -1.81 -2.44
N PHE A 365 -10.19 -2.67 -3.37
CA PHE A 365 -10.05 -2.31 -4.77
C PHE A 365 -11.34 -2.52 -5.56
N ASN A 366 -12.10 -3.58 -5.26
CA ASN A 366 -13.20 -4.02 -6.09
C ASN A 366 -14.48 -3.19 -5.89
N ASN A 367 -14.76 -2.81 -4.63
CA ASN A 367 -15.98 -2.11 -4.25
C ASN A 367 -15.75 -0.64 -3.93
N GLY A 368 -14.49 -0.23 -3.67
CA GLY A 368 -14.14 1.12 -3.28
C GLY A 368 -14.63 1.49 -1.89
N ASN A 369 -14.61 0.52 -0.99
CA ASN A 369 -14.95 0.69 0.41
C ASN A 369 -13.70 0.95 1.24
N LEU A 370 -13.89 1.77 2.26
CA LEU A 370 -12.93 1.97 3.34
C LEU A 370 -13.51 1.36 4.61
N TYR A 371 -12.84 0.34 5.14
CA TYR A 371 -13.22 -0.35 6.36
C TYR A 371 -12.52 0.26 7.57
N TYR A 372 -13.13 0.13 8.76
CA TYR A 372 -12.56 0.60 10.02
C TYR A 372 -12.70 -0.47 11.10
N PHE A 373 -11.61 -0.68 11.83
CA PHE A 373 -11.57 -1.63 12.94
C PHE A 373 -10.93 -1.01 14.18
N THR A 374 -11.55 -1.25 15.33
CA THR A 374 -10.94 -0.93 16.63
C THR A 374 -10.04 -2.09 17.04
N VAL A 375 -8.78 -1.78 17.34
CA VAL A 375 -7.82 -2.75 17.86
C VAL A 375 -8.10 -3.01 19.35
N ASN A 376 -7.98 -4.26 19.80
CA ASN A 376 -8.24 -4.64 21.19
C ASN A 376 -7.20 -4.04 22.16
N GLU A 377 -7.46 -4.13 23.47
CA GLU A 377 -6.60 -3.53 24.52
C GLU A 377 -5.19 -4.14 24.53
N THR A 378 -5.03 -5.41 24.17
CA THR A 378 -3.73 -6.11 24.08
C THR A 378 -2.98 -5.86 22.78
N ARG A 379 -3.67 -5.25 21.81
CA ARG A 379 -3.15 -4.90 20.48
C ARG A 379 -2.58 -6.10 19.70
N ASP A 380 -3.24 -7.25 19.86
CA ASP A 380 -2.94 -8.50 19.16
C ASP A 380 -4.15 -9.07 18.41
N GLY A 381 -5.17 -8.25 18.21
CA GLY A 381 -6.41 -8.57 17.52
C GLY A 381 -7.39 -7.40 17.53
N LEU A 382 -8.63 -7.63 17.11
CA LEU A 382 -9.67 -6.63 16.96
C LEU A 382 -10.68 -6.68 18.11
N ALA A 383 -11.34 -5.56 18.40
CA ALA A 383 -12.36 -5.43 19.42
C ALA A 383 -13.76 -5.60 18.79
N LEU A 384 -14.14 -6.84 18.48
CA LEU A 384 -15.39 -7.19 17.79
C LEU A 384 -16.51 -7.68 18.71
N VAL A 385 -16.28 -7.73 20.02
CA VAL A 385 -17.28 -8.23 20.99
C VAL A 385 -18.55 -7.38 20.97
N GLY A 386 -19.70 -8.03 20.74
CA GLY A 386 -21.01 -7.37 20.66
C GLY A 386 -21.30 -6.75 19.28
N SER A 387 -20.45 -6.98 18.27
CA SER A 387 -20.62 -6.48 16.91
C SER A 387 -21.44 -7.42 16.01
N GLY A 388 -21.57 -8.70 16.39
CA GLY A 388 -22.09 -9.77 15.54
C GLY A 388 -20.98 -10.48 14.74
N LEU A 389 -19.73 -10.04 14.89
CA LEU A 389 -18.54 -10.56 14.20
C LEU A 389 -17.55 -11.25 15.17
N GLU A 390 -18.10 -11.87 16.25
CA GLU A 390 -17.26 -12.49 17.27
C GLU A 390 -16.51 -13.74 16.78
N ASP A 391 -16.92 -14.31 15.66
CA ASP A 391 -16.22 -15.40 14.97
C ASP A 391 -15.11 -14.92 14.02
N LEU A 392 -14.88 -13.59 13.97
CA LEU A 392 -13.82 -12.93 13.20
C LEU A 392 -13.98 -13.06 11.67
N VAL A 393 -15.20 -13.30 11.20
CA VAL A 393 -15.50 -13.44 9.76
C VAL A 393 -16.72 -12.61 9.39
N ALA A 394 -16.64 -11.85 8.33
CA ALA A 394 -17.80 -11.27 7.66
C ALA A 394 -18.31 -12.27 6.60
N ASP A 395 -19.45 -12.89 6.86
CA ASP A 395 -20.02 -13.93 6.03
C ASP A 395 -20.99 -13.42 4.97
N ASP A 396 -21.48 -12.20 5.13
CA ASP A 396 -22.44 -11.59 4.22
C ASP A 396 -22.28 -10.05 4.15
N SER A 397 -23.14 -9.42 3.35
CA SER A 397 -23.10 -7.97 3.15
C SER A 397 -23.46 -7.16 4.41
N ASP A 398 -24.38 -7.67 5.26
CA ASP A 398 -24.80 -6.96 6.47
C ASP A 398 -23.64 -6.90 7.48
N GLU A 399 -22.86 -7.98 7.57
CA GLU A 399 -21.65 -8.06 8.40
C GLU A 399 -20.49 -7.23 7.82
N THR A 400 -20.31 -7.23 6.50
CA THR A 400 -19.36 -6.34 5.83
C THR A 400 -19.73 -4.86 6.04
N ASP A 401 -21.02 -4.52 5.94
CA ASP A 401 -21.52 -3.16 6.19
C ASP A 401 -21.24 -2.70 7.63
N ALA A 402 -21.25 -3.62 8.60
CA ALA A 402 -20.97 -3.31 10.01
C ALA A 402 -19.55 -2.79 10.26
N VAL A 403 -18.58 -3.12 9.40
CA VAL A 403 -17.19 -2.63 9.45
C VAL A 403 -16.89 -1.59 8.39
N THR A 404 -17.86 -1.27 7.50
CA THR A 404 -17.68 -0.27 6.44
C THR A 404 -17.78 1.14 7.01
N PHE A 405 -16.67 1.86 6.94
CA PHE A 405 -16.56 3.26 7.35
C PHE A 405 -16.98 4.22 6.25
N GLY A 406 -16.61 3.91 4.99
CA GLY A 406 -16.92 4.77 3.86
C GLY A 406 -17.02 4.01 2.55
N THR A 407 -17.72 4.61 1.58
CA THR A 407 -18.03 4.00 0.28
C THR A 407 -17.85 5.00 -0.86
N GLY A 408 -17.68 4.47 -2.09
CA GLY A 408 -17.64 5.32 -3.28
C GLY A 408 -16.30 5.98 -3.55
N PHE A 409 -15.21 5.53 -2.90
CA PHE A 409 -13.85 6.01 -3.20
C PHE A 409 -13.39 5.61 -4.61
N GLY A 410 -13.93 4.52 -5.14
CA GLY A 410 -13.36 3.83 -6.29
C GLY A 410 -12.30 2.83 -5.81
N ALA A 411 -11.52 2.27 -6.73
CA ALA A 411 -10.49 1.29 -6.39
C ALA A 411 -9.41 1.91 -5.48
N ILE A 412 -9.48 1.68 -4.18
CA ILE A 412 -8.47 2.18 -3.22
C ILE A 412 -7.17 1.42 -3.48
N SER A 413 -6.06 2.15 -3.63
CA SER A 413 -4.73 1.55 -3.86
C SER A 413 -3.79 1.77 -2.69
N ASP A 414 -3.96 2.84 -1.91
CA ASP A 414 -3.07 3.15 -0.78
C ASP A 414 -3.75 4.06 0.25
N ILE A 415 -3.36 3.98 1.50
CA ILE A 415 -3.88 4.78 2.61
C ILE A 415 -2.70 5.22 3.47
N GLU A 416 -2.65 6.51 3.84
CA GLU A 416 -1.56 7.03 4.67
C GLU A 416 -2.06 8.07 5.67
N THR A 417 -1.51 8.08 6.87
CA THR A 417 -1.68 9.20 7.80
C THR A 417 -0.73 10.33 7.43
N GLY A 418 -1.29 11.46 7.02
CA GLY A 418 -0.50 12.63 6.69
C GLY A 418 0.18 13.26 7.91
N PRO A 419 1.26 14.06 7.71
CA PRO A 419 1.92 14.79 8.79
C PRO A 419 1.02 15.79 9.52
N ASP A 420 -0.09 16.21 8.88
CA ASP A 420 -1.16 17.02 9.48
C ASP A 420 -2.07 16.19 10.40
N GLY A 421 -1.92 14.88 10.40
CA GLY A 421 -2.65 13.91 11.22
C GLY A 421 -4.01 13.52 10.66
N TYR A 422 -4.30 13.83 9.40
CA TYR A 422 -5.50 13.37 8.70
C TYR A 422 -5.23 12.10 7.90
N LEU A 423 -6.28 11.35 7.58
CA LEU A 423 -6.20 10.15 6.76
C LEU A 423 -6.31 10.52 5.29
N TYR A 424 -5.37 10.04 4.48
CA TYR A 424 -5.36 10.20 3.03
C TYR A 424 -5.64 8.87 2.36
N VAL A 425 -6.46 8.90 1.30
CA VAL A 425 -6.89 7.73 0.55
C VAL A 425 -6.58 7.95 -0.92
N LEU A 426 -5.62 7.20 -1.44
CA LEU A 426 -5.23 7.18 -2.85
C LEU A 426 -6.07 6.16 -3.59
N THR A 427 -6.54 6.51 -4.78
CA THR A 427 -7.34 5.60 -5.59
C THR A 427 -6.68 5.33 -6.94
N TYR A 428 -6.73 4.11 -7.40
CA TYR A 428 -6.20 3.67 -8.69
C TYR A 428 -6.82 4.42 -9.89
N THR A 429 -7.96 5.06 -9.67
CA THR A 429 -8.63 5.93 -10.65
C THR A 429 -8.00 7.31 -10.81
N GLY A 430 -7.02 7.65 -9.96
CA GLY A 430 -6.21 8.86 -10.12
C GLY A 430 -6.54 10.02 -9.20
N ASP A 431 -7.33 9.78 -8.16
CA ASP A 431 -7.71 10.77 -7.16
C ASP A 431 -7.03 10.52 -5.82
N LEU A 432 -6.66 11.59 -5.12
CA LEU A 432 -6.27 11.57 -3.72
C LEU A 432 -7.32 12.32 -2.89
N TYR A 433 -7.88 11.62 -1.93
CA TYR A 433 -8.83 12.16 -0.96
C TYR A 433 -8.17 12.34 0.40
N ARG A 434 -8.73 13.26 1.20
CA ARG A 434 -8.37 13.47 2.59
C ARG A 434 -9.63 13.45 3.45
N ILE A 435 -9.59 12.77 4.61
CA ILE A 435 -10.67 12.73 5.58
C ILE A 435 -10.34 13.70 6.71
N VAL A 436 -11.25 14.64 6.98
CA VAL A 436 -11.07 15.72 7.96
C VAL A 436 -12.34 15.92 8.78
N PRO A 437 -12.28 16.61 9.95
CA PRO A 437 -13.48 16.98 10.69
C PRO A 437 -14.44 17.84 9.86
N ALA A 438 -15.74 17.52 9.89
CA ALA A 438 -16.80 18.38 9.38
C ALA A 438 -16.98 19.53 10.36
N GLN A 439 -16.64 20.75 9.96
CA GLN A 439 -16.75 21.96 10.81
C GLN A 439 -18.21 22.30 11.15
#